data_bdf518569d0fdebf850c746f601cb375
#
_entry.id   bdf518569d0fdebf850c746f601cb375
#
_cell.length_a   1.000
_cell.length_b   1.000
_cell.length_c   1.000
_cell.angle_alpha   90.00
_cell.angle_beta   90.00
_cell.angle_gamma   90.00
#
_symmetry.space_group_name_H-M   'P 1'
#
loop_
_entity.id
_entity.type
_entity.pdbx_description
1 polymer ?
#
loop_
_entity_poly.entity_id
_entity_poly.type
_entity_poly.pdbx_seq_one_letter_code
_entity_poly.pdbx_strand_id
1 'polypeptide(L)'
;MQIIKPTCEIWDPQPGMVGILKHIERVGRTCYKSGDKITEESHVRFVDMLIGANHLAMLEHGTVYLTVPKSEEFLIAVYRDNPYSRVHTPKGDYAYITTNSRVIIENNWQADLKWMTPMPTKHIKRITVCFSTQIAVSREFNRHRVNSIAEESTRYVNYSKEKYGSEISVSWPSWVKETDAEIQPTFEDYCRSVGSFSNSQWDTIDYWLFANMACEYS
;
A
#
# COMPACT_ATOMS: atom_id res chain seq x y z
N MET A 1 4.00 23.95 -4.17
CA MET A 1 4.56 22.83 -3.41
C MET A 1 3.85 22.78 -2.06
N GLN A 2 3.33 21.63 -1.68
CA GLN A 2 2.62 21.44 -0.42
C GLN A 2 3.49 20.63 0.53
N ILE A 3 3.68 21.11 1.76
CA ILE A 3 4.33 20.33 2.81
C ILE A 3 3.26 19.58 3.60
N ILE A 4 3.37 18.26 3.69
CA ILE A 4 2.44 17.40 4.41
C ILE A 4 3.09 16.73 5.61
N LYS A 5 2.34 16.54 6.67
CA LYS A 5 2.81 15.74 7.82
C LYS A 5 2.77 14.25 7.48
N PRO A 6 3.76 13.46 7.92
CA PRO A 6 3.68 12.02 7.79
C PRO A 6 2.42 11.49 8.47
N THR A 7 1.73 10.56 7.82
CA THR A 7 0.55 9.90 8.37
C THR A 7 0.68 8.39 8.34
N CYS A 8 -0.07 7.74 9.21
CA CYS A 8 -0.17 6.29 9.28
C CYS A 8 -1.63 5.92 9.59
N GLU A 9 -2.25 5.17 8.70
CA GLU A 9 -3.64 4.76 8.82
C GLU A 9 -3.77 3.25 8.68
N ILE A 10 -4.61 2.63 9.50
CA ILE A 10 -5.00 1.23 9.31
C ILE A 10 -6.21 1.19 8.38
N TRP A 11 -6.10 0.42 7.31
CA TRP A 11 -7.17 0.20 6.36
C TRP A 11 -7.79 -1.18 6.57
N ASP A 12 -8.90 -1.23 7.28
CA ASP A 12 -9.66 -2.46 7.47
C ASP A 12 -10.62 -2.68 6.30
N PRO A 13 -10.55 -3.82 5.60
CA PRO A 13 -11.49 -4.15 4.54
C PRO A 13 -12.88 -4.44 5.13
N GLN A 14 -13.92 -4.14 4.36
CA GLN A 14 -15.26 -4.60 4.68
C GLN A 14 -15.33 -6.13 4.62
N PRO A 15 -16.27 -6.76 5.34
CA PRO A 15 -16.43 -8.23 5.33
C PRO A 15 -16.80 -8.79 3.96
N GLY A 16 -16.36 -10.01 3.71
CA GLY A 16 -16.75 -10.80 2.54
C GLY A 16 -16.04 -10.42 1.23
N MET A 17 -16.43 -11.07 0.15
CA MET A 17 -15.76 -10.95 -1.15
C MET A 17 -15.80 -9.51 -1.69
N VAL A 18 -16.93 -8.83 -1.56
CA VAL A 18 -17.07 -7.43 -2.01
C VAL A 18 -16.08 -6.52 -1.28
N GLY A 19 -15.93 -6.71 0.04
CA GLY A 19 -14.96 -5.96 0.83
C GLY A 19 -13.53 -6.22 0.38
N ILE A 20 -13.19 -7.47 0.08
CA ILE A 20 -11.88 -7.86 -0.45
C ILE A 20 -11.61 -7.15 -1.79
N LEU A 21 -12.56 -7.18 -2.73
CA LEU A 21 -12.39 -6.55 -4.05
C LEU A 21 -12.26 -5.03 -3.95
N LYS A 22 -13.10 -4.37 -3.13
CA LYS A 22 -13.00 -2.93 -2.86
C LYS A 22 -11.66 -2.55 -2.24
N HIS A 23 -11.13 -3.40 -1.36
CA HIS A 23 -9.83 -3.19 -0.74
C HIS A 23 -8.68 -3.30 -1.74
N ILE A 24 -8.70 -4.33 -2.61
CA ILE A 24 -7.74 -4.47 -3.70
C ILE A 24 -7.78 -3.24 -4.62
N GLU A 25 -8.97 -2.77 -4.99
CA GLU A 25 -9.10 -1.56 -5.81
C GLU A 25 -8.52 -0.34 -5.10
N ARG A 26 -8.87 -0.10 -3.84
CA ARG A 26 -8.34 1.02 -3.06
C ARG A 26 -6.82 1.05 -3.06
N VAL A 27 -6.19 -0.09 -2.76
CA VAL A 27 -4.73 -0.22 -2.75
C VAL A 27 -4.14 -0.05 -4.15
N GLY A 28 -4.71 -0.73 -5.16
CA GLY A 28 -4.21 -0.64 -6.54
C GLY A 28 -4.28 0.77 -7.11
N ARG A 29 -5.33 1.53 -6.79
CA ARG A 29 -5.46 2.90 -7.25
C ARG A 29 -4.51 3.88 -6.57
N THR A 30 -3.98 3.54 -5.41
CA THR A 30 -2.89 4.31 -4.77
C THR A 30 -1.66 4.37 -5.68
N CYS A 31 -1.28 3.26 -6.33
CA CYS A 31 -0.13 3.22 -7.23
C CYS A 31 -0.22 4.20 -8.40
N TYR A 32 -1.44 4.55 -8.83
CA TYR A 32 -1.69 5.42 -9.99
C TYR A 32 -2.31 6.76 -9.61
N LYS A 33 -2.39 7.09 -8.32
CA LYS A 33 -3.06 8.29 -7.81
C LYS A 33 -4.42 8.51 -8.49
N SER A 34 -5.25 7.47 -8.50
CA SER A 34 -6.53 7.43 -9.21
C SER A 34 -7.71 7.04 -8.31
N GLY A 35 -7.62 7.38 -7.02
CA GLY A 35 -8.68 7.14 -6.04
C GLY A 35 -9.99 7.86 -6.36
N ASP A 36 -9.92 8.98 -7.09
CA ASP A 36 -11.05 9.72 -7.62
C ASP A 36 -11.99 8.90 -8.55
N LYS A 37 -11.47 7.79 -9.09
CA LYS A 37 -12.22 6.89 -9.98
C LYS A 37 -12.92 5.74 -9.25
N ILE A 38 -12.80 5.67 -7.93
CA ILE A 38 -13.50 4.66 -7.14
C ILE A 38 -14.97 5.01 -7.10
N THR A 39 -15.81 4.06 -7.53
CA THR A 39 -17.27 4.11 -7.43
C THR A 39 -17.76 2.88 -6.67
N GLU A 40 -19.06 2.84 -6.36
CA GLU A 40 -19.64 1.71 -5.62
C GLU A 40 -19.43 0.36 -6.33
N GLU A 41 -19.38 0.35 -7.66
CA GLU A 41 -19.31 -0.87 -8.49
C GLU A 41 -17.98 -1.05 -9.25
N SER A 42 -17.04 -0.10 -9.15
CA SER A 42 -15.82 -0.10 -9.96
C SER A 42 -14.87 -1.24 -9.62
N HIS A 43 -14.94 -1.77 -8.40
CA HIS A 43 -14.04 -2.79 -7.87
C HIS A 43 -13.99 -4.08 -8.69
N VAL A 44 -15.14 -4.56 -9.21
CA VAL A 44 -15.19 -5.79 -10.01
C VAL A 44 -14.38 -5.61 -11.30
N ARG A 45 -14.71 -4.57 -12.08
CA ARG A 45 -14.02 -4.29 -13.34
C ARG A 45 -12.54 -3.99 -13.14
N PHE A 46 -12.18 -3.35 -12.03
CA PHE A 46 -10.79 -3.05 -11.72
C PHE A 46 -9.98 -4.32 -11.42
N VAL A 47 -10.52 -5.23 -10.61
CA VAL A 47 -9.85 -6.49 -10.29
C VAL A 47 -9.77 -7.40 -11.51
N ASP A 48 -10.82 -7.49 -12.31
CA ASP A 48 -10.82 -8.26 -13.57
C ASP A 48 -9.75 -7.72 -14.54
N MET A 49 -9.59 -6.41 -14.63
CA MET A 49 -8.51 -5.78 -15.41
C MET A 49 -7.13 -6.19 -14.89
N LEU A 50 -6.90 -6.18 -13.58
CA LEU A 50 -5.62 -6.60 -12.99
C LEU A 50 -5.30 -8.07 -13.32
N ILE A 51 -6.30 -8.96 -13.21
CA ILE A 51 -6.17 -10.37 -13.53
C ILE A 51 -5.88 -10.55 -15.02
N GLY A 52 -6.67 -9.91 -15.89
CA GLY A 52 -6.49 -10.00 -17.34
C GLY A 52 -5.15 -9.45 -17.84
N ALA A 53 -4.61 -8.45 -17.17
CA ALA A 53 -3.29 -7.88 -17.45
C ALA A 53 -2.13 -8.62 -16.76
N ASN A 54 -2.42 -9.68 -16.01
CA ASN A 54 -1.45 -10.41 -15.18
C ASN A 54 -0.71 -9.50 -14.14
N HIS A 55 -1.37 -8.46 -13.68
CA HIS A 55 -0.86 -7.55 -12.64
C HIS A 55 -1.30 -8.01 -11.25
N LEU A 56 -0.88 -9.22 -10.87
CA LEU A 56 -1.38 -9.92 -9.69
C LEU A 56 -0.83 -9.40 -8.36
N ALA A 57 0.17 -8.53 -8.36
CA ALA A 57 0.78 -8.03 -7.11
C ALA A 57 -0.25 -7.33 -6.19
N MET A 58 -1.18 -6.57 -6.75
CA MET A 58 -2.20 -5.88 -5.97
C MET A 58 -3.20 -6.82 -5.30
N LEU A 59 -3.40 -8.03 -5.85
CA LEU A 59 -4.28 -9.04 -5.28
C LEU A 59 -3.74 -9.59 -3.95
N GLU A 60 -2.46 -9.40 -3.65
CA GLU A 60 -1.89 -9.77 -2.36
C GLU A 60 -2.54 -9.03 -1.19
N HIS A 61 -3.05 -7.82 -1.42
CA HIS A 61 -3.76 -7.04 -0.42
C HIS A 61 -5.19 -7.53 -0.16
N GLY A 62 -5.74 -8.36 -1.04
CA GLY A 62 -7.01 -9.04 -0.84
C GLY A 62 -6.87 -10.23 0.10
N THR A 63 -6.92 -10.01 1.41
CA THR A 63 -6.80 -11.07 2.41
C THR A 63 -8.04 -11.96 2.41
N VAL A 64 -7.82 -13.28 2.33
CA VAL A 64 -8.85 -14.31 2.37
C VAL A 64 -8.69 -15.14 3.65
N TYR A 65 -9.78 -15.33 4.36
CA TYR A 65 -9.86 -16.15 5.55
C TYR A 65 -10.72 -17.40 5.27
N LEU A 66 -10.15 -18.59 5.47
CA LEU A 66 -10.88 -19.85 5.28
C LEU A 66 -10.98 -20.59 6.61
N THR A 67 -12.19 -21.05 6.94
CA THR A 67 -12.44 -21.94 8.07
C THR A 67 -12.71 -23.34 7.52
N VAL A 68 -11.75 -24.22 7.64
CA VAL A 68 -11.73 -25.53 6.99
C VAL A 68 -11.86 -26.64 8.02
N PRO A 69 -12.74 -27.63 7.84
CA PRO A 69 -12.77 -28.81 8.69
C PRO A 69 -11.42 -29.52 8.71
N LYS A 70 -10.98 -30.01 9.85
CA LYS A 70 -9.70 -30.76 9.96
C LYS A 70 -9.66 -32.05 9.16
N SER A 71 -10.82 -32.58 8.78
CA SER A 71 -10.91 -33.72 7.85
C SER A 71 -10.34 -33.43 6.45
N GLU A 72 -10.22 -32.16 6.06
CA GLU A 72 -9.63 -31.71 4.80
C GLU A 72 -8.10 -31.63 4.93
N GLU A 73 -7.46 -32.71 5.36
CA GLU A 73 -6.02 -32.75 5.70
C GLU A 73 -5.13 -32.33 4.53
N PHE A 74 -5.45 -32.79 3.32
CA PHE A 74 -4.68 -32.47 2.12
C PHE A 74 -4.71 -30.96 1.81
N LEU A 75 -5.90 -30.37 1.84
CA LEU A 75 -6.06 -28.93 1.61
C LEU A 75 -5.29 -28.12 2.67
N ILE A 76 -5.40 -28.50 3.94
CA ILE A 76 -4.69 -27.83 5.05
C ILE A 76 -3.17 -27.94 4.85
N ALA A 77 -2.66 -29.10 4.42
CA ALA A 77 -1.24 -29.29 4.14
C ALA A 77 -0.74 -28.37 3.02
N VAL A 78 -1.48 -28.31 1.91
CA VAL A 78 -1.15 -27.46 0.76
C VAL A 78 -1.02 -25.98 1.16
N TYR A 79 -1.96 -25.46 1.96
CA TYR A 79 -1.87 -24.08 2.47
C TYR A 79 -0.75 -23.89 3.49
N ARG A 80 -0.41 -24.92 4.26
CA ARG A 80 0.70 -24.86 5.24
C ARG A 80 2.05 -24.76 4.54
N ASP A 81 2.20 -25.46 3.41
CA ASP A 81 3.42 -25.47 2.61
C ASP A 81 3.56 -24.20 1.74
N ASN A 82 2.47 -23.47 1.54
CA ASN A 82 2.49 -22.21 0.79
C ASN A 82 3.11 -21.09 1.64
N PRO A 83 4.21 -20.43 1.16
CA PRO A 83 4.94 -19.44 1.96
C PRO A 83 4.14 -18.15 2.25
N TYR A 84 3.10 -17.88 1.48
CA TYR A 84 2.25 -16.69 1.60
C TYR A 84 0.96 -16.94 2.37
N SER A 85 0.79 -18.15 2.89
CA SER A 85 -0.36 -18.53 3.70
C SER A 85 0.05 -18.81 5.15
N ARG A 86 -0.88 -18.73 6.07
CA ARG A 86 -0.69 -19.06 7.48
C ARG A 86 -1.83 -19.94 7.93
N VAL A 87 -1.49 -21.05 8.57
CA VAL A 87 -2.45 -22.05 9.06
C VAL A 87 -2.36 -22.10 10.56
N HIS A 88 -3.48 -21.85 11.22
CA HIS A 88 -3.66 -22.01 12.67
C HIS A 88 -4.61 -23.17 12.96
N THR A 89 -4.15 -24.17 13.72
CA THR A 89 -4.91 -25.38 14.05
C THR A 89 -5.09 -25.51 15.56
N PRO A 90 -5.98 -24.71 16.19
CA PRO A 90 -6.25 -24.82 17.63
C PRO A 90 -6.98 -26.11 17.96
N LYS A 91 -7.20 -26.39 19.27
CA LYS A 91 -8.08 -27.49 19.71
C LYS A 91 -9.48 -27.30 19.12
N GLY A 92 -10.11 -28.37 18.64
CA GLY A 92 -11.43 -28.40 17.98
C GLY A 92 -11.34 -28.91 16.53
N ASP A 93 -12.44 -28.80 15.79
CA ASP A 93 -12.66 -29.52 14.53
C ASP A 93 -12.24 -28.74 13.28
N TYR A 94 -11.80 -27.48 13.43
CA TYR A 94 -11.49 -26.59 12.34
C TYR A 94 -10.03 -26.12 12.34
N ALA A 95 -9.49 -25.95 11.14
CA ALA A 95 -8.28 -25.19 10.85
C ALA A 95 -8.66 -23.80 10.30
N TYR A 96 -7.86 -22.82 10.62
CA TYR A 96 -8.06 -21.41 10.23
C TYR A 96 -6.91 -20.98 9.35
N ILE A 97 -7.21 -20.71 8.08
CA ILE A 97 -6.24 -20.40 7.06
C ILE A 97 -6.37 -18.92 6.70
N THR A 98 -5.26 -18.21 6.78
CA THR A 98 -5.13 -16.85 6.27
C THR A 98 -4.26 -16.88 5.02
N THR A 99 -4.81 -16.44 3.91
CA THR A 99 -4.12 -16.36 2.62
C THR A 99 -4.49 -15.05 1.91
N ASN A 100 -4.24 -14.95 0.61
CA ASN A 100 -4.62 -13.79 -0.18
C ASN A 100 -5.15 -14.18 -1.57
N SER A 101 -5.82 -13.23 -2.23
CA SER A 101 -6.45 -13.45 -3.52
C SER A 101 -5.46 -13.83 -4.62
N ARG A 102 -4.20 -13.36 -4.56
CA ARG A 102 -3.17 -13.75 -5.51
C ARG A 102 -2.88 -15.25 -5.43
N VAL A 103 -2.65 -15.77 -4.23
CA VAL A 103 -2.42 -17.20 -3.99
C VAL A 103 -3.57 -18.04 -4.52
N ILE A 104 -4.81 -17.65 -4.24
CA ILE A 104 -6.02 -18.36 -4.74
C ILE A 104 -6.03 -18.43 -6.27
N ILE A 105 -5.75 -17.32 -6.94
CA ILE A 105 -5.82 -17.23 -8.41
C ILE A 105 -4.65 -17.94 -9.09
N GLU A 106 -3.42 -17.72 -8.64
CA GLU A 106 -2.22 -18.31 -9.25
C GLU A 106 -2.19 -19.84 -9.13
N ASN A 107 -2.79 -20.39 -8.08
CA ASN A 107 -2.85 -21.84 -7.87
C ASN A 107 -4.16 -22.48 -8.35
N ASN A 108 -5.09 -21.71 -8.89
CA ASN A 108 -6.43 -22.20 -9.30
C ASN A 108 -7.24 -22.79 -8.12
N TRP A 109 -7.14 -22.19 -6.94
CA TRP A 109 -7.82 -22.66 -5.71
C TRP A 109 -9.16 -21.94 -5.44
N GLN A 110 -9.82 -21.40 -6.46
CA GLN A 110 -11.11 -20.70 -6.31
C GLN A 110 -12.20 -21.57 -5.71
N ALA A 111 -12.14 -22.89 -5.91
CA ALA A 111 -13.09 -23.83 -5.29
C ALA A 111 -13.05 -23.83 -3.75
N ASP A 112 -11.92 -23.41 -3.17
CA ASP A 112 -11.73 -23.37 -1.71
C ASP A 112 -12.45 -22.19 -1.07
N LEU A 113 -12.87 -21.21 -1.88
CA LEU A 113 -13.67 -20.08 -1.40
C LEU A 113 -15.02 -20.50 -0.80
N LYS A 114 -15.46 -21.73 -1.04
CA LYS A 114 -16.60 -22.32 -0.29
C LYS A 114 -16.40 -22.34 1.23
N TRP A 115 -15.14 -22.35 1.70
CA TRP A 115 -14.77 -22.29 3.10
C TRP A 115 -14.51 -20.87 3.62
N MET A 116 -14.75 -19.85 2.79
CA MET A 116 -14.47 -18.48 3.14
C MET A 116 -15.30 -18.01 4.34
N THR A 117 -14.61 -17.40 5.29
CA THR A 117 -15.23 -16.76 6.44
C THR A 117 -15.20 -15.23 6.19
N PRO A 118 -16.33 -14.53 6.24
CA PRO A 118 -16.40 -13.09 5.93
C PRO A 118 -15.51 -12.24 6.82
N MET A 119 -15.30 -12.65 8.06
CA MET A 119 -14.47 -11.97 9.04
C MET A 119 -13.53 -12.96 9.73
N PRO A 120 -12.31 -12.51 10.13
CA PRO A 120 -11.41 -13.38 10.87
C PRO A 120 -11.98 -13.71 12.25
N THR A 121 -11.88 -14.97 12.65
CA THR A 121 -12.27 -15.47 13.98
C THR A 121 -11.00 -15.86 14.76
N LYS A 122 -10.53 -17.09 14.58
CA LYS A 122 -9.28 -17.60 15.15
C LYS A 122 -8.12 -17.56 14.14
N HIS A 123 -8.29 -16.81 13.06
CA HIS A 123 -7.28 -16.64 12.03
C HIS A 123 -6.14 -15.74 12.50
N ILE A 124 -4.94 -15.95 11.94
CA ILE A 124 -3.85 -14.98 12.04
C ILE A 124 -4.22 -13.80 11.14
N LYS A 125 -4.48 -12.64 11.73
CA LYS A 125 -4.91 -11.44 10.98
C LYS A 125 -3.77 -10.87 10.15
N ARG A 126 -4.10 -10.42 8.95
CA ARG A 126 -3.28 -9.49 8.17
C ARG A 126 -3.86 -8.08 8.32
N ILE A 127 -2.97 -7.11 8.40
CA ILE A 127 -3.33 -5.70 8.57
C ILE A 127 -2.76 -4.96 7.38
N THR A 128 -3.55 -4.11 6.74
CA THR A 128 -3.09 -3.16 5.74
C THR A 128 -2.88 -1.81 6.41
N VAL A 129 -1.70 -1.25 6.22
CA VAL A 129 -1.35 0.07 6.75
C VAL A 129 -1.02 0.99 5.57
N CYS A 130 -1.65 2.16 5.53
CA CYS A 130 -1.35 3.21 4.59
C CYS A 130 -0.44 4.25 5.26
N PHE A 131 0.71 4.48 4.66
CA PHE A 131 1.65 5.52 5.11
C PHE A 131 1.71 6.62 4.06
N SER A 132 1.61 7.87 4.50
CA SER A 132 2.14 9.02 3.76
C SER A 132 3.47 9.39 4.40
N THR A 133 4.57 9.23 3.67
CA THR A 133 5.91 9.43 4.21
C THR A 133 6.89 9.81 3.11
N GLN A 134 8.12 10.04 3.48
CA GLN A 134 9.20 10.36 2.54
C GLN A 134 9.55 9.16 1.65
N ILE A 135 9.95 9.42 0.43
CA ILE A 135 10.42 8.39 -0.53
C ILE A 135 11.57 7.57 0.06
N ALA A 136 12.49 8.20 0.79
CA ALA A 136 13.58 7.48 1.45
C ALA A 136 13.07 6.41 2.42
N VAL A 137 12.01 6.70 3.18
CA VAL A 137 11.38 5.77 4.12
C VAL A 137 10.65 4.65 3.36
N SER A 138 9.89 4.97 2.30
CA SER A 138 9.22 3.95 1.49
C SER A 138 10.21 2.98 0.86
N ARG A 139 11.39 3.46 0.42
CA ARG A 139 12.46 2.61 -0.14
C ARG A 139 13.02 1.62 0.89
N GLU A 140 13.08 1.97 2.16
CA GLU A 140 13.48 1.04 3.22
C GLU A 140 12.37 0.01 3.50
N PHE A 141 11.08 0.41 3.50
CA PHE A 141 9.97 -0.53 3.58
C PHE A 141 9.98 -1.56 2.44
N ASN A 142 10.32 -1.16 1.23
CA ASN A 142 10.39 -2.03 0.06
C ASN A 142 11.45 -3.14 0.18
N ARG A 143 12.38 -3.04 1.13
CA ARG A 143 13.37 -4.08 1.42
C ARG A 143 12.82 -5.22 2.28
N HIS A 144 11.72 -4.99 2.98
CA HIS A 144 11.05 -6.02 3.78
C HIS A 144 10.17 -6.92 2.90
N ARG A 145 10.81 -7.88 2.24
CA ARG A 145 10.22 -8.73 1.18
C ARG A 145 9.08 -9.66 1.63
N VAL A 146 8.85 -9.78 2.94
CA VAL A 146 7.73 -10.54 3.50
C VAL A 146 6.41 -9.77 3.47
N ASN A 147 6.45 -8.48 3.20
CA ASN A 147 5.29 -7.61 3.12
C ASN A 147 4.79 -7.50 1.68
N SER A 148 3.48 -7.43 1.51
CA SER A 148 2.86 -6.99 0.27
C SER A 148 2.87 -5.46 0.27
N ILE A 149 3.47 -4.84 -0.73
CA ILE A 149 3.67 -3.39 -0.78
C ILE A 149 3.09 -2.82 -2.06
N ALA A 150 2.33 -1.74 -1.91
CA ALA A 150 1.85 -0.90 -3.00
C ALA A 150 2.34 0.53 -2.73
N GLU A 151 3.03 1.13 -3.67
CA GLU A 151 3.61 2.47 -3.56
C GLU A 151 3.09 3.35 -4.70
N GLU A 152 2.82 4.63 -4.42
CA GLU A 152 2.48 5.60 -5.47
C GLU A 152 3.65 5.69 -6.46
N SER A 153 3.34 5.51 -7.73
CA SER A 153 4.38 5.42 -8.76
C SER A 153 4.87 6.79 -9.19
N THR A 154 6.14 7.07 -8.97
CA THR A 154 6.79 8.29 -9.49
C THR A 154 7.01 8.26 -11.01
N ARG A 155 6.85 7.10 -11.67
CA ARG A 155 6.99 6.97 -13.14
C ARG A 155 5.70 7.29 -13.89
N TYR A 156 4.53 6.95 -13.31
CA TYR A 156 3.22 7.09 -13.95
C TYR A 156 2.47 8.34 -13.50
N VAL A 157 2.84 8.89 -12.35
CA VAL A 157 2.25 10.11 -11.81
C VAL A 157 3.14 11.29 -12.20
N ASN A 158 2.62 12.12 -13.12
CA ASN A 158 3.29 13.38 -13.48
C ASN A 158 2.63 14.50 -12.67
N TYR A 159 3.26 14.90 -11.60
CA TYR A 159 2.76 15.90 -10.65
C TYR A 159 2.57 17.30 -11.26
N SER A 160 3.17 17.60 -12.43
CA SER A 160 2.96 18.88 -13.12
C SER A 160 1.64 18.97 -13.88
N LYS A 161 0.89 17.86 -14.03
CA LYS A 161 -0.39 17.85 -14.73
C LYS A 161 -1.55 18.11 -13.77
N GLU A 162 -2.51 18.92 -14.19
CA GLU A 162 -3.77 19.19 -13.44
C GLU A 162 -4.47 17.93 -12.95
N LYS A 163 -4.45 16.86 -13.74
CA LYS A 163 -5.01 15.56 -13.40
C LYS A 163 -4.46 14.98 -12.08
N TYR A 164 -3.28 15.37 -11.66
CA TYR A 164 -2.62 14.88 -10.45
C TYR A 164 -2.50 15.96 -9.37
N GLY A 165 -3.23 17.08 -9.53
CA GLY A 165 -3.31 18.16 -8.55
C GLY A 165 -2.33 19.31 -8.79
N SER A 166 -1.53 19.28 -9.87
CA SER A 166 -0.57 20.33 -10.27
C SER A 166 0.41 20.76 -9.18
N GLU A 167 0.52 19.99 -8.11
CA GLU A 167 1.28 20.37 -6.93
C GLU A 167 2.11 19.20 -6.39
N ILE A 168 3.39 19.43 -6.20
CA ILE A 168 4.31 18.49 -5.57
C ILE A 168 4.08 18.54 -4.06
N SER A 169 3.80 17.39 -3.46
CA SER A 169 3.67 17.25 -2.01
C SER A 169 4.94 16.65 -1.44
N VAL A 170 5.52 17.31 -0.44
CA VAL A 170 6.73 16.86 0.26
C VAL A 170 6.37 16.56 1.70
N SER A 171 6.78 15.38 2.19
CA SER A 171 6.54 15.01 3.57
C SER A 171 7.51 15.69 4.52
N TRP A 172 6.99 16.30 5.61
CA TRP A 172 7.80 16.93 6.66
C TRP A 172 8.71 15.88 7.32
N PRO A 173 10.04 16.12 7.40
CA PRO A 173 10.94 15.20 8.08
C PRO A 173 10.70 15.17 9.59
N SER A 174 10.62 13.97 10.17
CA SER A 174 10.35 13.80 11.61
C SER A 174 11.44 14.36 12.53
N TRP A 175 12.65 14.55 12.02
CA TRP A 175 13.79 15.11 12.77
C TRP A 175 13.89 16.63 12.68
N VAL A 176 13.09 17.28 11.83
CA VAL A 176 13.01 18.72 11.74
C VAL A 176 11.97 19.21 12.74
N LYS A 177 12.39 20.03 13.69
CA LYS A 177 11.46 20.67 14.63
C LYS A 177 10.62 21.71 13.90
N GLU A 178 9.32 21.73 14.18
CA GLU A 178 8.47 22.85 13.79
C GLU A 178 8.93 24.08 14.59
N THR A 179 9.87 24.83 14.06
CA THR A 179 10.16 26.16 14.56
C THR A 179 9.19 27.09 13.88
N ASP A 180 8.32 27.71 14.68
CA ASP A 180 7.37 28.77 14.34
C ASP A 180 6.79 28.68 12.93
N ALA A 181 5.63 28.08 12.85
CA ALA A 181 4.89 27.67 11.64
C ALA A 181 4.44 28.82 10.70
N GLU A 182 4.99 30.00 10.81
CA GLU A 182 4.60 31.15 9.96
C GLU A 182 5.41 31.28 8.68
N ILE A 183 6.48 30.50 8.49
CA ILE A 183 7.27 30.57 7.27
C ILE A 183 7.17 29.22 6.55
N GLN A 184 6.11 29.00 5.79
CA GLN A 184 6.19 28.09 4.67
C GLN A 184 6.91 28.85 3.53
N PRO A 185 8.20 28.58 3.26
CA PRO A 185 8.84 29.17 2.11
C PRO A 185 8.10 28.71 0.87
N THR A 186 7.69 29.64 0.02
CA THR A 186 7.15 29.27 -1.28
C THR A 186 8.26 28.60 -2.08
N PHE A 187 7.91 27.78 -3.06
CA PHE A 187 8.92 27.20 -3.98
C PHE A 187 9.79 28.30 -4.61
N GLU A 188 9.23 29.48 -4.86
CA GLU A 188 9.98 30.65 -5.38
C GLU A 188 10.98 31.19 -4.36
N ASP A 189 10.62 31.25 -3.08
CA ASP A 189 11.54 31.70 -2.03
C ASP A 189 12.68 30.70 -1.85
N TYR A 190 12.39 29.40 -1.97
CA TYR A 190 13.39 28.34 -1.98
C TYR A 190 14.33 28.49 -3.18
N CYS A 191 13.80 28.62 -4.41
CA CYS A 191 14.62 28.79 -5.61
C CYS A 191 15.48 30.05 -5.55
N ARG A 192 14.99 31.13 -4.94
CA ARG A 192 15.78 32.36 -4.71
C ARG A 192 16.88 32.13 -3.68
N SER A 193 16.60 31.38 -2.61
CA SER A 193 17.57 31.06 -1.58
C SER A 193 18.72 30.20 -2.10
N VAL A 194 18.41 29.15 -2.87
CA VAL A 194 19.40 28.22 -3.45
C VAL A 194 20.35 28.94 -4.44
N GLY A 195 19.87 29.96 -5.14
CA GLY A 195 20.73 30.77 -6.06
C GLY A 195 21.75 31.63 -5.35
N SER A 196 21.70 31.80 -4.04
CA SER A 196 22.55 32.72 -3.26
C SER A 196 23.53 32.06 -2.29
N PHE A 197 23.52 30.71 -2.17
CA PHE A 197 24.35 30.00 -1.18
C PHE A 197 25.72 29.57 -1.73
N SER A 198 26.76 29.83 -0.93
CA SER A 198 28.03 29.13 -1.05
C SER A 198 27.91 27.73 -0.48
N ASN A 199 28.58 26.74 -1.09
CA ASN A 199 28.54 25.29 -0.74
C ASN A 199 28.79 24.93 0.74
N SER A 200 29.11 25.86 1.60
CA SER A 200 29.41 25.65 3.03
C SER A 200 28.27 26.00 4.01
N GLN A 201 27.12 26.47 3.50
CA GLN A 201 26.02 27.01 4.33
C GLN A 201 24.67 26.31 4.12
N TRP A 202 24.69 25.10 3.59
CA TRP A 202 23.48 24.30 3.46
C TRP A 202 22.97 23.92 4.85
N ASP A 203 21.85 24.47 5.25
CA ASP A 203 21.09 23.94 6.40
C ASP A 203 20.56 22.53 6.05
N THR A 204 20.43 21.67 7.05
CA THR A 204 19.94 20.31 6.88
C THR A 204 18.58 20.27 6.16
N ILE A 205 17.77 21.30 6.32
CA ILE A 205 16.46 21.45 5.67
C ILE A 205 16.61 21.68 4.17
N ASP A 206 17.52 22.56 3.76
CA ASP A 206 17.74 22.89 2.35
C ASP A 206 18.30 21.72 1.58
N TYR A 207 19.26 21.00 2.17
CA TYR A 207 19.80 19.76 1.60
C TYR A 207 18.72 18.69 1.42
N TRP A 208 17.85 18.55 2.40
CA TRP A 208 16.78 17.55 2.37
C TRP A 208 15.73 17.88 1.30
N LEU A 209 15.29 19.13 1.20
CA LEU A 209 14.37 19.58 0.15
C LEU A 209 14.97 19.34 -1.23
N PHE A 210 16.23 19.69 -1.43
CA PHE A 210 16.95 19.48 -2.68
C PHE A 210 17.09 17.99 -3.03
N ALA A 211 17.48 17.14 -2.08
CA ALA A 211 17.62 15.70 -2.27
C ALA A 211 16.29 15.02 -2.67
N ASN A 212 15.17 15.43 -2.06
CA ASN A 212 13.86 14.91 -2.42
C ASN A 212 13.40 15.39 -3.81
N MET A 213 13.60 16.65 -4.15
CA MET A 213 13.32 17.17 -5.48
C MET A 213 14.17 16.50 -6.55
N ALA A 214 15.47 16.27 -6.31
CA ALA A 214 16.35 15.57 -7.25
C ALA A 214 15.93 14.12 -7.48
N CYS A 215 15.40 13.43 -6.48
CA CYS A 215 14.86 12.07 -6.61
C CYS A 215 13.54 12.01 -7.40
N GLU A 216 12.77 13.10 -7.44
CA GLU A 216 11.52 13.17 -8.22
C GLU A 216 11.76 13.46 -9.70
N TYR A 217 12.91 14.04 -10.07
CA TYR A 217 13.25 14.42 -11.44
C TYR A 217 14.29 13.50 -12.11
N SER A 218 14.86 12.55 -11.40
CA SER A 218 15.81 11.56 -11.94
C SER A 218 15.15 10.21 -12.20
#